data_63c9dc7ff86973906e2c5f712ea5615b
#
_entry.id   63c9dc7ff86973906e2c5f712ea5615b
#
_cell.length_a   1.000
_cell.length_b   1.000
_cell.length_c   1.000
_cell.angle_alpha   90.00
_cell.angle_beta   90.00
_cell.angle_gamma   90.00
#
_symmetry.space_group_name_H-M   'P 1'
#
loop_
_entity.id
_entity.type
_entity.pdbx_description
1 polymer ?
#
loop_
_entity_poly.entity_id
_entity_poly.type
_entity_poly.pdbx_seq_one_letter_code
_entity_poly.pdbx_strand_id
1 'polypeptide(L)'
;MAVPTAILSAHTQFPTYYFDDYTDRMKDYIQTYKDLKLDFDAISTGFLGSEQQVDIVLDFIRHFKTDRNFVIVDPVMGDYGKLYRTYTKEMCEKMKEHGSLRGYHHAELDRALHTDRCAVSGERGFD
;
A
#
# COMPACT_ATOMS: atom_id res chain seq x y z
N MET A 1 -7.69 13.28 -3.52
CA MET A 1 -8.81 12.48 -2.97
C MET A 1 -8.19 11.31 -2.23
N ALA A 2 -8.88 10.69 -1.26
CA ALA A 2 -8.33 9.59 -0.49
C ALA A 2 -9.37 8.48 -0.30
N VAL A 3 -8.92 7.22 -0.38
CA VAL A 3 -9.68 6.05 0.06
C VAL A 3 -9.15 5.67 1.43
N PRO A 4 -9.96 5.82 2.50
CA PRO A 4 -9.52 5.41 3.84
C PRO A 4 -9.28 3.90 3.92
N THR A 5 -8.22 3.48 4.59
CA THR A 5 -7.93 2.07 4.88
C THR A 5 -8.20 1.73 6.34
N ALA A 6 -7.92 2.68 7.24
CA ALA A 6 -8.21 2.59 8.66
C ALA A 6 -8.34 3.99 9.28
N ILE A 7 -9.08 4.08 10.36
CA ILE A 7 -9.20 5.29 11.17
C ILE A 7 -8.75 4.97 12.59
N LEU A 8 -7.79 5.72 13.10
CA LEU A 8 -7.25 5.53 14.43
C LEU A 8 -7.57 6.74 15.31
N SER A 9 -7.97 6.48 16.56
CA SER A 9 -8.23 7.54 17.53
C SER A 9 -6.95 8.14 18.12
N ALA A 10 -5.84 7.40 18.07
CA ALA A 10 -4.55 7.81 18.58
C ALA A 10 -3.42 7.00 17.92
N HIS A 11 -2.18 7.40 18.16
CA HIS A 11 -1.00 6.69 17.69
C HIS A 11 -0.89 5.29 18.31
N THR A 12 -0.47 4.30 17.54
CA THR A 12 -0.41 2.89 17.95
C THR A 12 0.61 2.58 19.06
N GLN A 13 1.48 3.54 19.40
CA GLN A 13 2.39 3.43 20.54
C GLN A 13 1.75 3.82 21.88
N PHE A 14 0.55 4.41 21.87
CA PHE A 14 -0.18 4.65 23.11
C PHE A 14 -0.70 3.33 23.69
N PRO A 15 -0.85 3.24 25.01
CA PRO A 15 -1.34 2.02 25.68
C PRO A 15 -2.73 1.58 25.22
N THR A 16 -3.55 2.55 24.80
CA THR A 16 -4.91 2.33 24.32
C THR A 16 -5.19 3.21 23.12
N TYR A 17 -5.83 2.65 22.12
CA TYR A 17 -6.35 3.38 20.95
C TYR A 17 -7.53 2.61 20.35
N TYR A 18 -8.39 3.32 19.65
CA TYR A 18 -9.45 2.73 18.85
C TYR A 18 -8.95 2.60 17.41
N PHE A 19 -9.20 1.44 16.82
CA PHE A 19 -8.84 1.14 15.43
C PHE A 19 -10.12 0.72 14.69
N ASP A 20 -10.55 1.53 13.72
CA ASP A 20 -11.65 1.21 12.83
C ASP A 20 -11.10 0.75 11.48
N ASP A 21 -11.24 -0.54 11.18
CA ASP A 21 -10.88 -1.13 9.89
C ASP A 21 -11.92 -0.70 8.85
N TYR A 22 -11.45 -0.11 7.77
CA TYR A 22 -12.33 0.44 6.73
C TYR A 22 -12.50 -0.48 5.52
N THR A 23 -11.99 -1.71 5.55
CA THR A 23 -11.92 -2.66 4.43
C THR A 23 -13.26 -2.82 3.71
N ASP A 24 -14.33 -3.04 4.47
CA ASP A 24 -15.68 -3.29 3.91
C ASP A 24 -16.25 -2.09 3.15
N ARG A 25 -15.81 -0.88 3.49
CA ARG A 25 -16.30 0.37 2.89
C ARG A 25 -15.43 0.89 1.75
N MET A 26 -14.22 0.38 1.60
CA MET A 26 -13.27 0.82 0.56
C MET A 26 -13.85 0.67 -0.85
N LYS A 27 -14.56 -0.43 -1.09
CA LYS A 27 -15.15 -0.71 -2.42
C LYS A 27 -16.20 0.32 -2.80
N ASP A 28 -17.01 0.79 -1.87
CA ASP A 28 -18.05 1.80 -2.11
C ASP A 28 -17.42 3.16 -2.45
N TYR A 29 -16.32 3.52 -1.75
CA TYR A 29 -15.53 4.70 -2.09
C TYR A 29 -14.98 4.63 -3.52
N ILE A 30 -14.37 3.50 -3.84
CA ILE A 30 -13.77 3.28 -5.16
C ILE A 30 -14.84 3.28 -6.26
N GLN A 31 -16.01 2.70 -5.98
CA GLN A 31 -17.12 2.70 -6.93
C GLN A 31 -17.58 4.12 -7.25
N THR A 32 -17.68 4.99 -6.23
CA THR A 32 -17.98 6.41 -6.45
C THR A 32 -16.98 7.07 -7.38
N TYR A 33 -15.69 6.78 -7.25
CA TYR A 33 -14.66 7.35 -8.13
C TYR A 33 -14.79 6.84 -9.57
N LYS A 34 -15.17 5.59 -9.74
CA LYS A 34 -15.46 5.00 -11.07
C LYS A 34 -16.68 5.64 -11.71
N ASP A 35 -17.76 5.81 -10.96
CA ASP A 35 -19.01 6.41 -11.44
C ASP A 35 -18.82 7.86 -11.88
N LEU A 36 -17.99 8.60 -11.13
CA LEU A 36 -17.61 9.97 -11.46
C LEU A 36 -16.57 10.05 -12.59
N LYS A 37 -16.05 8.91 -13.06
CA LYS A 37 -15.01 8.82 -14.10
C LYS A 37 -13.80 9.70 -13.77
N LEU A 38 -13.36 9.65 -12.52
CA LEU A 38 -12.22 10.45 -12.08
C LEU A 38 -10.94 10.03 -12.79
N ASP A 39 -10.10 11.02 -13.06
CA ASP A 39 -8.73 10.87 -13.55
C ASP A 39 -7.75 11.38 -12.49
N PHE A 40 -6.58 10.77 -12.39
CA PHE A 40 -5.59 11.10 -11.38
C PHE A 40 -4.23 11.31 -12.03
N ASP A 41 -3.52 12.35 -11.62
CA ASP A 41 -2.13 12.59 -12.04
C ASP A 41 -1.16 11.64 -11.34
N ALA A 42 -1.50 11.24 -10.11
CA ALA A 42 -0.73 10.28 -9.34
C ALA A 42 -1.63 9.45 -8.40
N ILE A 43 -1.22 8.21 -8.15
CA ILE A 43 -1.81 7.30 -7.16
C ILE A 43 -0.71 7.00 -6.15
N SER A 44 -0.97 7.26 -4.87
CA SER A 44 -0.03 6.95 -3.79
C SER A 44 -0.70 6.03 -2.79
N THR A 45 -0.02 4.94 -2.42
CA THR A 45 -0.47 4.04 -1.35
C THR A 45 0.18 4.44 -0.03
N GLY A 46 -0.47 4.09 1.06
CA GLY A 46 0.05 4.21 2.42
C GLY A 46 -0.22 2.92 3.20
N PHE A 47 -0.58 3.04 4.47
CA PHE A 47 -0.86 1.90 5.33
C PHE A 47 -1.99 1.02 4.78
N LEU A 48 -1.74 -0.28 4.70
CA LEU A 48 -2.71 -1.33 4.39
C LEU A 48 -2.76 -2.33 5.55
N GLY A 49 -3.95 -2.56 6.09
CA GLY A 49 -4.14 -3.36 7.30
C GLY A 49 -4.33 -4.86 7.06
N SER A 50 -4.55 -5.29 5.82
CA SER A 50 -4.83 -6.69 5.49
C SER A 50 -4.52 -7.02 4.04
N GLU A 51 -4.40 -8.31 3.73
CA GLU A 51 -4.26 -8.80 2.35
C GLU A 51 -5.45 -8.40 1.47
N GLN A 52 -6.66 -8.41 2.05
CA GLN A 52 -7.85 -7.99 1.34
C GLN A 52 -7.76 -6.50 0.91
N GLN A 53 -7.20 -5.64 1.76
CA GLN A 53 -6.94 -4.25 1.38
C GLN A 53 -5.91 -4.14 0.27
N VAL A 54 -4.86 -4.97 0.30
CA VAL A 54 -3.90 -5.04 -0.80
C VAL A 54 -4.62 -5.38 -2.10
N ASP A 55 -5.42 -6.42 -2.15
CA ASP A 55 -6.15 -6.83 -3.36
C ASP A 55 -7.07 -5.71 -3.87
N ILE A 56 -7.78 -5.00 -2.97
CA ILE A 56 -8.64 -3.87 -3.32
C ILE A 56 -7.83 -2.73 -3.94
N VAL A 57 -6.68 -2.39 -3.35
CA VAL A 57 -5.80 -1.34 -3.87
C VAL A 57 -5.21 -1.72 -5.21
N LEU A 58 -4.91 -3.01 -5.42
CA LEU A 58 -4.46 -3.53 -6.70
C LEU A 58 -5.48 -3.31 -7.80
N ASP A 59 -6.72 -3.66 -7.52
CA ASP A 59 -7.82 -3.47 -8.47
C ASP A 59 -8.06 -1.98 -8.76
N PHE A 60 -7.91 -1.12 -7.74
CA PHE A 60 -7.94 0.32 -7.90
C PHE A 60 -6.85 0.79 -8.88
N ILE A 61 -5.62 0.38 -8.64
CA ILE A 61 -4.48 0.76 -9.49
C ILE A 61 -4.69 0.26 -10.92
N ARG A 62 -5.07 -1.01 -11.11
CA ARG A 62 -5.34 -1.56 -12.44
C ARG A 62 -6.41 -0.77 -13.20
N HIS A 63 -7.41 -0.24 -12.49
CA HIS A 63 -8.49 0.52 -13.11
C HIS A 63 -8.08 1.95 -13.47
N PHE A 64 -7.35 2.63 -12.60
CA PHE A 64 -7.04 4.07 -12.74
C PHE A 64 -5.63 4.36 -13.28
N LYS A 65 -4.74 3.35 -13.38
CA LYS A 65 -3.42 3.51 -13.97
C LYS A 65 -3.52 3.76 -15.46
N THR A 66 -2.85 4.80 -15.91
CA THR A 66 -2.70 5.18 -17.32
C THR A 66 -1.21 5.40 -17.63
N ASP A 67 -0.88 5.61 -18.91
CA ASP A 67 0.50 5.95 -19.30
C ASP A 67 0.94 7.35 -18.85
N ARG A 68 -0.03 8.18 -18.41
CA ARG A 68 0.22 9.57 -18.03
C ARG A 68 0.37 9.79 -16.53
N ASN A 69 -0.12 8.86 -15.70
CA ASN A 69 -0.07 9.02 -14.25
C ASN A 69 1.02 8.18 -13.60
N PHE A 70 1.46 8.63 -12.43
CA PHE A 70 2.45 7.91 -11.62
C PHE A 70 1.76 7.07 -10.56
N VAL A 71 2.36 5.92 -10.22
CA VAL A 71 1.96 5.13 -9.06
C VAL A 71 3.14 5.07 -8.10
N ILE A 72 2.91 5.55 -6.90
CA ILE A 72 3.88 5.54 -5.79
C ILE A 72 3.39 4.52 -4.78
N VAL A 73 4.10 3.42 -4.65
CA VAL A 73 3.80 2.41 -3.64
C VAL A 73 4.71 2.64 -2.45
N ASP A 74 4.10 3.01 -1.32
CA ASP A 74 4.77 3.05 -0.03
C ASP A 74 4.50 1.73 0.70
N PRO A 75 5.48 0.83 0.77
CA PRO A 75 5.34 -0.43 1.48
C PRO A 75 5.45 -0.21 3.00
N VAL A 76 4.48 0.48 3.60
CA VAL A 76 4.42 0.78 5.03
C VAL A 76 4.33 -0.52 5.82
N MET A 77 5.45 -1.22 5.99
CA MET A 77 5.53 -2.54 6.61
C MET A 77 6.01 -2.50 8.06
N GLY A 78 6.69 -1.43 8.46
CA GLY A 78 7.28 -1.33 9.80
C GLY A 78 8.10 -0.08 10.00
N ASP A 79 8.55 0.12 11.24
CA ASP A 79 9.44 1.18 11.64
C ASP A 79 10.62 0.63 12.46
N TYR A 80 11.78 1.28 12.34
CA TYR A 80 12.99 0.95 13.11
C TYR A 80 13.37 -0.54 13.05
N GLY A 81 13.22 -1.18 11.88
CA GLY A 81 13.54 -2.58 11.68
C GLY A 81 12.54 -3.58 12.28
N LYS A 82 11.35 -3.13 12.69
CA LYS A 82 10.28 -3.98 13.21
C LYS A 82 9.06 -3.90 12.32
N LEU A 83 8.55 -5.07 11.90
CA LEU A 83 7.30 -5.14 11.15
C LEU A 83 6.11 -4.75 12.04
N TYR A 84 5.13 -4.06 11.45
CA TYR A 84 3.85 -3.86 12.10
C TYR A 84 3.15 -5.19 12.33
N ARG A 85 2.40 -5.30 13.43
CA ARG A 85 1.71 -6.54 13.83
C ARG A 85 0.68 -7.03 12.81
N THR A 86 0.20 -6.13 11.97
CA THR A 86 -0.79 -6.40 10.92
C THR A 86 -0.18 -6.89 9.62
N TYR A 87 1.16 -6.87 9.48
CA TYR A 87 1.83 -7.22 8.23
C TYR A 87 2.20 -8.71 8.20
N THR A 88 1.68 -9.43 7.20
CA THR A 88 1.95 -10.85 6.99
C THR A 88 2.99 -11.06 5.89
N LYS A 89 3.56 -12.28 5.85
CA LYS A 89 4.49 -12.67 4.78
C LYS A 89 3.80 -12.64 3.41
N GLU A 90 2.56 -13.03 3.37
CA GLU A 90 1.72 -13.04 2.17
C GLU A 90 1.50 -11.61 1.64
N MET A 91 1.26 -10.64 2.52
CA MET A 91 1.21 -9.23 2.13
C MET A 91 2.53 -8.74 1.54
N CYS A 92 3.67 -9.16 2.11
CA CYS A 92 4.99 -8.83 1.57
C CYS A 92 5.15 -9.35 0.13
N GLU A 93 4.78 -10.59 -0.14
CA GLU A 93 4.89 -11.18 -1.47
C GLU A 93 3.97 -10.46 -2.48
N LYS A 94 2.72 -10.19 -2.12
CA LYS A 94 1.80 -9.42 -2.96
C LYS A 94 2.33 -8.02 -3.28
N MET A 95 2.91 -7.34 -2.31
CA MET A 95 3.49 -6.01 -2.53
C MET A 95 4.73 -6.05 -3.43
N LYS A 96 5.53 -7.14 -3.40
CA LYS A 96 6.66 -7.34 -4.32
C LYS A 96 6.20 -7.50 -5.76
N GLU A 97 5.15 -8.28 -6.02
CA GLU A 97 4.58 -8.44 -7.36
C GLU A 97 4.18 -7.10 -7.98
N HIS A 98 3.79 -6.14 -7.14
CA HIS A 98 3.47 -4.79 -7.59
C HIS A 98 4.68 -3.96 -7.96
N GLY A 99 5.75 -4.07 -7.20
CA GLY A 99 6.98 -3.35 -7.48
C GLY A 99 7.61 -3.70 -8.84
N SER A 100 7.21 -4.82 -9.44
CA SER A 100 7.68 -5.24 -10.77
C SER A 100 6.91 -4.60 -11.93
N LEU A 101 5.79 -3.92 -11.68
CA LEU A 101 5.03 -3.24 -12.73
C LEU A 101 5.73 -1.94 -13.15
N ARG A 102 6.02 -1.78 -14.44
CA ARG A 102 6.72 -0.60 -14.98
C ARG A 102 6.01 0.71 -14.60
N GLY A 103 6.76 1.69 -14.08
CA GLY A 103 6.26 3.00 -13.71
C GLY A 103 5.90 3.17 -12.23
N TYR A 104 6.31 2.25 -11.39
CA TYR A 104 6.20 2.34 -9.94
C TYR A 104 7.46 2.95 -9.34
N HIS A 105 7.30 3.94 -8.49
CA HIS A 105 8.37 4.47 -7.65
C HIS A 105 8.17 3.95 -6.23
N HIS A 106 9.21 3.32 -5.68
CA HIS A 106 9.22 2.89 -4.28
C HIS A 106 9.70 4.05 -3.42
N ALA A 107 8.79 4.63 -2.62
CA ALA A 107 9.20 5.47 -1.52
C ALA A 107 9.62 4.54 -0.36
N GLU A 108 10.89 4.58 0.06
CA GLU A 108 11.41 3.89 1.25
C GLU A 108 11.56 2.36 1.24
N LEU A 109 11.93 1.76 0.11
CA LEU A 109 12.36 0.34 0.11
C LEU A 109 13.55 0.08 1.07
N ASP A 110 14.37 1.09 1.31
CA ASP A 110 15.58 0.96 2.15
C ASP A 110 15.29 0.71 3.63
N ARG A 111 14.12 1.11 4.16
CA ARG A 111 13.75 0.82 5.55
C ARG A 111 13.24 -0.59 5.76
N ALA A 112 12.58 -1.17 4.78
CA ALA A 112 12.04 -2.52 4.85
C ALA A 112 13.09 -3.61 4.57
N LEU A 113 14.15 -3.29 3.82
CA LEU A 113 15.20 -4.24 3.43
C LEU A 113 16.09 -4.69 4.61
N HIS A 114 16.04 -4.01 5.75
CA HIS A 114 16.81 -4.39 6.94
C HIS A 114 16.09 -5.40 7.84
N THR A 115 14.90 -5.86 7.48
CA THR A 115 14.25 -6.96 8.19
C THR A 115 14.42 -8.25 7.39
N ASP A 116 15.14 -9.23 7.92
CA ASP A 116 15.40 -10.57 7.35
C ASP A 116 14.13 -11.34 6.93
N ARG A 117 12.95 -10.80 7.21
CA ARG A 117 11.67 -11.44 6.93
C ARG A 117 11.01 -11.02 5.61
N CYS A 118 11.47 -9.91 5.01
CA CYS A 118 11.00 -9.43 3.72
C CYS A 118 12.15 -9.11 2.76
N ALA A 119 13.27 -9.84 2.83
CA ALA A 119 14.40 -9.64 1.96
C ALA A 119 14.00 -9.77 0.48
N VAL A 120 14.06 -8.65 -0.22
CA VAL A 120 13.93 -8.63 -1.68
C VAL A 120 15.29 -8.95 -2.28
N SER A 121 15.45 -10.14 -2.85
CA SER A 121 16.55 -10.40 -3.76
C SER A 121 16.28 -9.64 -5.07
N GLY A 122 16.63 -8.38 -5.11
CA GLY A 122 16.60 -7.56 -6.31
C GLY A 122 18.02 -7.49 -6.87
N GLU A 123 18.27 -8.18 -7.96
CA GLU A 123 19.47 -7.95 -8.77
C GLU A 123 19.43 -6.49 -9.26
N ARG A 124 20.47 -5.76 -8.90
CA ARG A 124 20.74 -4.43 -9.42
C ARG A 124 21.28 -4.58 -10.83
N GLY A 125 20.47 -4.32 -11.82
CA GLY A 125 20.91 -4.00 -13.16
C GLY A 125 20.76 -2.49 -13.34
N PHE A 126 21.79 -1.74 -13.03
CA PHE A 126 22.03 -0.42 -13.61
C PHE A 126 23.05 -0.62 -14.73
N ASP A 127 22.59 -0.45 -15.95
CA ASP A 127 23.38 0.01 -17.09
C ASP A 127 22.65 1.18 -17.75
#